data_c0a84f77c1d8383a2f3338161da67880
#
_entry.id   c0a84f77c1d8383a2f3338161da67880
#
_cell.length_a   1.000
_cell.length_b   1.000
_cell.length_c   1.000
_cell.angle_alpha   90.00
_cell.angle_beta   90.00
_cell.angle_gamma   90.00
#
_symmetry.space_group_name_H-M   'P 1'
#
loop_
_entity.id
_entity.type
_entity.pdbx_description
1 polymer ?
#
loop_
_entity_poly.entity_id
_entity_poly.type
_entity_poly.pdbx_seq_one_letter_code
_entity_poly.pdbx_strand_id
1 'polypeptide(L)'
;MEQIFNKGVSASVRNELPAWKQAVKNGKVIVFAAGNNVRNQPSIHSGLPAHDPNLTKGWLAVVAVDSNQQETIYSNRCGLAADWCLAAPGGGDYPAANGIISTRVGGHFTRMSGTSMAAPHVSGGIATVMSAFPTLSAQTAAARLLGSASYDGLRTLSGCTLERCGLDKMRDIFGRGKMDLKAALSPLGQLRLSGSGLTAASSSLSLSPTLHNSLTSLFHKVDLQAVDSFDKAVFNLNAANLIKSPEIAPPLTLRDDALQLLNPLRQKPFSFQHSDMEKTDNAHAKSKLTDLSTSKRIFAIDHIYFTNRNMPIISRLQFQPDRTSISAQFEQNTRFEKNNSEISWWIGNGVAVGNNNWLGSTGKNALELGRSSDVWMFSGARWGRNRNILQAEAIYGHSFLQGGNNQMIRAANVRLFGWAITNRLQVTSNSHFSIGLSNPVQPIAGHVKFTGVTSAASELTTFKIGSHGARAVQEIGFRSQLSNSSLFWIGHKISANSISGEQKLTEVGLQINL
;
A
#
# COMPACT_ATOMS: atom_id res chain seq x y z
N MET A 1 29.77 32.02 31.50
CA MET A 1 30.27 31.45 30.24
C MET A 1 30.95 32.47 29.36
N GLU A 2 30.36 33.60 29.13
CA GLU A 2 30.98 34.73 28.40
C GLU A 2 32.33 35.14 28.97
N GLN A 3 32.50 35.17 30.31
CA GLN A 3 33.76 35.47 30.98
C GLN A 3 34.88 34.40 30.78
N ILE A 4 34.52 33.13 30.58
CA ILE A 4 35.49 32.07 30.29
C ILE A 4 35.97 32.19 28.81
N PHE A 5 35.04 32.53 27.89
CA PHE A 5 35.39 32.77 26.48
C PHE A 5 36.21 34.07 26.32
N ASN A 6 35.86 35.14 27.02
CA ASN A 6 36.55 36.43 26.87
C ASN A 6 37.94 36.46 27.53
N LYS A 7 38.21 35.58 28.56
CA LYS A 7 39.52 35.49 29.22
C LYS A 7 40.37 34.25 28.84
N GLY A 8 39.78 33.23 28.20
CA GLY A 8 40.43 31.94 27.98
C GLY A 8 40.52 31.42 26.56
N VAL A 9 39.86 32.06 25.58
CA VAL A 9 40.04 31.67 24.15
C VAL A 9 41.39 32.18 23.72
N SER A 10 42.32 31.26 23.46
CA SER A 10 43.66 31.60 22.99
C SER A 10 43.58 32.42 21.71
N ALA A 11 44.55 33.26 21.44
CA ALA A 11 44.68 34.00 20.19
C ALA A 11 44.60 33.07 18.97
N SER A 12 45.07 31.84 19.11
CA SER A 12 44.97 30.79 18.10
C SER A 12 43.50 30.51 17.69
N VAL A 13 42.63 30.19 18.63
CA VAL A 13 41.21 29.88 18.33
C VAL A 13 40.48 31.08 17.73
N ARG A 14 40.80 32.29 18.18
CA ARG A 14 40.22 33.52 17.58
C ARG A 14 40.66 33.74 16.16
N ASN A 15 41.92 33.44 15.84
CA ASN A 15 42.44 33.57 14.49
C ASN A 15 41.91 32.50 13.53
N GLU A 16 41.51 31.32 14.02
CA GLU A 16 40.94 30.23 13.22
C GLU A 16 39.42 30.41 12.96
N LEU A 17 38.70 31.14 13.81
CA LEU A 17 37.25 31.30 13.76
C LEU A 17 36.71 31.80 12.40
N PRO A 18 37.36 32.78 11.70
CA PRO A 18 36.91 33.20 10.38
C PRO A 18 36.94 32.09 9.35
N ALA A 19 37.97 31.23 9.37
CA ALA A 19 38.13 30.10 8.47
C ALA A 19 37.03 29.05 8.71
N TRP A 20 36.72 28.74 9.96
CA TRP A 20 35.64 27.81 10.30
C TRP A 20 34.26 28.35 9.91
N LYS A 21 34.00 29.64 10.16
CA LYS A 21 32.76 30.28 9.68
C LYS A 21 32.62 30.20 8.16
N GLN A 22 33.70 30.43 7.43
CA GLN A 22 33.70 30.32 5.98
C GLN A 22 33.45 28.85 5.53
N ALA A 23 34.06 27.86 6.19
CA ALA A 23 33.85 26.46 5.91
C ALA A 23 32.38 26.06 6.13
N VAL A 24 31.78 26.44 7.26
CA VAL A 24 30.37 26.17 7.57
C VAL A 24 29.45 26.90 6.57
N LYS A 25 29.73 28.16 6.23
CA LYS A 25 29.01 28.92 5.22
C LYS A 25 29.04 28.23 3.84
N ASN A 26 30.16 27.56 3.52
CA ASN A 26 30.33 26.79 2.29
C ASN A 26 29.73 25.37 2.38
N GLY A 27 28.87 25.08 3.37
CA GLY A 27 28.16 23.81 3.49
C GLY A 27 28.99 22.68 4.12
N LYS A 28 30.19 22.96 4.63
CA LYS A 28 31.02 21.93 5.29
C LYS A 28 30.50 21.62 6.68
N VAL A 29 30.79 20.38 7.14
CA VAL A 29 30.56 19.94 8.52
C VAL A 29 31.91 19.67 9.18
N ILE A 30 32.08 20.22 10.37
CA ILE A 30 33.28 20.08 11.19
C ILE A 30 32.91 19.27 12.43
N VAL A 31 33.65 18.18 12.68
CA VAL A 31 33.39 17.25 13.79
C VAL A 31 34.57 17.33 14.77
N PHE A 32 34.29 17.75 16.00
CA PHE A 32 35.26 17.84 17.06
C PHE A 32 35.05 16.80 18.16
N ALA A 33 36.13 16.20 18.59
CA ALA A 33 36.17 15.42 19.83
C ALA A 33 35.88 16.31 21.06
N ALA A 34 35.01 15.85 21.96
CA ALA A 34 34.63 16.62 23.14
C ALA A 34 35.77 16.84 24.14
N GLY A 35 36.83 16.01 24.07
CA GLY A 35 38.00 16.05 24.97
C GLY A 35 38.03 14.91 25.98
N ASN A 36 39.23 14.65 26.56
CA ASN A 36 39.50 13.49 27.40
C ASN A 36 39.98 13.91 28.80
N ASN A 37 39.32 14.90 29.40
CA ASN A 37 39.76 15.52 30.64
C ASN A 37 38.76 15.34 31.81
N VAL A 38 37.79 14.40 31.67
CA VAL A 38 36.78 14.11 32.70
C VAL A 38 35.96 15.36 33.11
N ARG A 39 35.63 16.20 32.15
CA ARG A 39 34.91 17.47 32.43
C ARG A 39 33.41 17.33 32.11
N ASN A 40 32.59 18.06 32.89
CA ASN A 40 31.16 18.18 32.64
C ASN A 40 30.83 19.10 31.43
N GLN A 41 31.84 19.70 30.81
CA GLN A 41 31.71 20.59 29.64
C GLN A 41 32.67 20.12 28.54
N PRO A 42 32.29 20.29 27.30
CA PRO A 42 33.13 19.92 26.18
C PRO A 42 34.35 20.84 26.08
N SER A 43 35.35 20.45 25.26
CA SER A 43 36.48 21.31 24.92
C SER A 43 36.01 22.61 24.23
N ILE A 44 36.84 23.65 24.27
CA ILE A 44 36.53 24.95 23.66
C ILE A 44 36.12 24.80 22.20
N HIS A 45 36.87 24.05 21.42
CA HIS A 45 36.58 23.84 19.99
C HIS A 45 35.21 23.21 19.76
N SER A 46 34.89 22.13 20.48
CA SER A 46 33.61 21.44 20.36
C SER A 46 32.44 22.27 20.91
N GLY A 47 32.70 23.24 21.81
CA GLY A 47 31.71 24.16 22.36
C GLY A 47 31.54 25.49 21.63
N LEU A 48 32.30 25.76 20.55
CA LEU A 48 32.27 27.07 19.84
C LEU A 48 30.90 27.56 19.38
N PRO A 49 29.95 26.75 18.95
CA PRO A 49 28.61 27.24 18.57
C PRO A 49 27.85 27.94 19.70
N ALA A 50 28.17 27.67 20.95
CA ALA A 50 27.59 28.42 22.07
C ALA A 50 28.07 29.89 22.10
N HIS A 51 29.23 30.17 21.51
CA HIS A 51 29.78 31.51 21.38
C HIS A 51 29.38 32.16 20.03
N ASP A 52 29.37 31.40 18.96
CA ASP A 52 28.97 31.86 17.64
C ASP A 52 27.91 30.91 17.03
N PRO A 53 26.62 31.22 17.17
CA PRO A 53 25.51 30.37 16.67
C PRO A 53 25.55 30.12 15.15
N ASN A 54 26.28 30.93 14.36
CA ASN A 54 26.44 30.72 12.92
C ASN A 54 27.19 29.41 12.59
N LEU A 55 27.91 28.84 13.54
CA LEU A 55 28.59 27.56 13.39
C LEU A 55 27.67 26.36 13.52
N THR A 56 26.52 26.48 14.21
CA THR A 56 25.67 25.38 14.65
C THR A 56 25.27 24.43 13.51
N LYS A 57 24.96 24.95 12.33
CA LYS A 57 24.50 24.13 11.18
C LYS A 57 25.56 23.15 10.66
N GLY A 58 26.83 23.44 10.85
CA GLY A 58 27.94 22.64 10.36
C GLY A 58 28.91 22.22 11.46
N TRP A 59 28.43 22.05 12.69
CA TRP A 59 29.30 21.75 13.83
C TRP A 59 28.79 20.57 14.63
N LEU A 60 29.66 19.61 14.95
CA LEU A 60 29.34 18.49 15.81
C LEU A 60 30.41 18.30 16.88
N ALA A 61 29.99 18.14 18.12
CA ALA A 61 30.78 17.66 19.23
C ALA A 61 30.54 16.15 19.44
N VAL A 62 31.59 15.39 19.78
CA VAL A 62 31.45 13.94 19.95
C VAL A 62 32.05 13.49 21.25
N VAL A 63 31.23 12.86 22.10
CA VAL A 63 31.62 12.19 23.35
C VAL A 63 31.82 10.69 23.09
N ALA A 64 32.58 10.04 23.96
CA ALA A 64 32.94 8.63 23.81
C ALA A 64 32.09 7.72 24.71
N VAL A 65 31.67 6.59 24.14
CA VAL A 65 31.12 5.44 24.86
C VAL A 65 31.95 4.19 24.59
N ASP A 66 31.90 3.24 25.49
CA ASP A 66 32.54 1.93 25.34
C ASP A 66 31.68 0.95 24.52
N SER A 67 32.14 -0.31 24.39
CA SER A 67 31.44 -1.38 23.70
C SER A 67 30.10 -1.78 24.34
N ASN A 68 29.90 -1.47 25.64
CA ASN A 68 28.68 -1.72 26.39
C ASN A 68 27.73 -0.51 26.38
N GLN A 69 28.05 0.52 25.55
CA GLN A 69 27.32 1.78 25.47
C GLN A 69 27.34 2.59 26.79
N GLN A 70 28.35 2.39 27.59
CA GLN A 70 28.55 3.12 28.84
C GLN A 70 29.43 4.36 28.61
N GLU A 71 29.14 5.47 29.32
CA GLU A 71 29.99 6.64 29.42
C GLU A 71 31.40 6.21 29.80
N THR A 72 32.43 6.65 29.06
CA THR A 72 33.81 6.35 29.41
C THR A 72 34.35 7.36 30.42
N ILE A 73 35.22 6.91 31.33
CA ILE A 73 35.70 7.74 32.44
C ILE A 73 36.50 8.96 31.94
N TYR A 74 37.20 8.83 30.81
CA TYR A 74 38.03 9.91 30.27
C TYR A 74 37.22 10.98 29.53
N SER A 75 36.01 10.65 29.00
CA SER A 75 35.29 11.54 28.12
C SER A 75 34.82 12.81 28.84
N ASN A 76 35.03 13.94 28.21
CA ASN A 76 34.27 15.12 28.56
C ASN A 76 32.79 14.89 28.15
N ARG A 77 31.86 15.54 28.85
CA ARG A 77 30.42 15.49 28.57
C ARG A 77 30.01 16.55 27.54
N CYS A 78 28.83 16.37 26.95
CA CYS A 78 28.27 17.32 26.00
C CYS A 78 27.97 18.68 26.61
N GLY A 79 27.43 18.71 27.83
CA GLY A 79 27.16 19.96 28.57
C GLY A 79 26.43 21.00 27.68
N LEU A 80 27.04 22.17 27.55
CA LEU A 80 26.50 23.28 26.75
C LEU A 80 26.35 22.96 25.23
N ALA A 81 27.06 21.93 24.75
CA ALA A 81 27.00 21.50 23.36
C ALA A 81 25.89 20.48 23.11
N ALA A 82 25.01 20.20 24.05
CA ALA A 82 24.03 19.12 23.97
C ALA A 82 23.18 19.13 22.68
N ASP A 83 22.93 20.28 22.06
CA ASP A 83 22.13 20.42 20.86
C ASP A 83 22.85 19.97 19.58
N TRP A 84 24.17 20.01 19.55
CA TRP A 84 25.01 19.59 18.41
C TRP A 84 26.03 18.51 18.83
N CYS A 85 25.73 17.74 19.87
CA CYS A 85 26.59 16.70 20.41
C CYS A 85 25.98 15.31 20.25
N LEU A 86 26.84 14.33 19.89
CA LEU A 86 26.51 12.91 19.77
C LEU A 86 27.47 12.06 20.58
N ALA A 87 27.00 10.92 21.06
CA ALA A 87 27.85 9.85 21.57
C ALA A 87 28.19 8.85 20.44
N ALA A 88 29.43 8.40 20.39
CA ALA A 88 29.90 7.39 19.47
C ALA A 88 30.94 6.47 20.12
N PRO A 89 31.22 5.27 19.55
CA PRO A 89 32.24 4.37 20.09
C PRO A 89 33.64 5.02 20.15
N GLY A 90 34.19 5.17 21.33
CA GLY A 90 35.51 5.74 21.56
C GLY A 90 36.51 4.77 22.21
N GLY A 91 36.06 3.54 22.47
CA GLY A 91 36.85 2.52 23.19
C GLY A 91 36.75 2.62 24.69
N GLY A 92 36.94 1.51 25.37
CA GLY A 92 36.85 1.40 26.84
C GLY A 92 38.04 2.00 27.58
N ASP A 93 37.90 2.14 28.88
CA ASP A 93 38.91 2.78 29.75
C ASP A 93 40.15 1.90 29.93
N TYR A 94 39.97 0.63 30.20
CA TYR A 94 41.06 -0.37 30.33
C TYR A 94 40.47 -1.79 30.29
N PRO A 95 41.18 -2.82 29.79
CA PRO A 95 42.53 -2.79 29.19
C PRO A 95 42.50 -2.28 27.74
N ALA A 96 43.68 -2.01 27.18
CA ALA A 96 43.84 -1.54 25.78
C ALA A 96 43.13 -2.41 24.74
N ALA A 97 42.84 -3.67 25.08
CA ALA A 97 42.03 -4.58 24.26
C ALA A 97 40.63 -4.06 23.92
N ASN A 98 40.05 -3.17 24.73
CA ASN A 98 38.74 -2.55 24.55
C ASN A 98 38.79 -1.27 23.67
N GLY A 99 39.98 -0.89 23.20
CA GLY A 99 40.15 0.27 22.31
C GLY A 99 39.65 0.02 20.89
N ILE A 100 39.43 1.11 20.18
CA ILE A 100 39.10 1.10 18.76
C ILE A 100 40.34 0.74 17.93
N ILE A 101 40.27 -0.28 17.12
CA ILE A 101 41.35 -0.68 16.22
C ILE A 101 41.35 0.19 14.97
N SER A 102 42.53 0.71 14.60
CA SER A 102 42.71 1.47 13.37
C SER A 102 44.17 1.35 12.87
N THR A 103 44.41 1.89 11.69
CA THR A 103 45.75 1.93 11.08
C THR A 103 46.69 2.82 11.86
N ARG A 104 48.00 2.44 11.85
CA ARG A 104 49.10 3.19 12.43
C ARG A 104 50.20 3.37 11.42
N VAL A 105 51.03 4.40 11.59
CA VAL A 105 52.22 4.64 10.79
C VAL A 105 53.07 3.36 10.75
N GLY A 106 53.60 3.03 9.57
CA GLY A 106 54.38 1.83 9.33
C GLY A 106 53.58 0.61 8.89
N GLY A 107 52.31 0.77 8.49
CA GLY A 107 51.48 -0.33 7.94
C GLY A 107 50.92 -1.28 8.98
N HIS A 108 50.98 -0.91 10.25
CA HIS A 108 50.45 -1.71 11.37
C HIS A 108 49.07 -1.25 11.82
N PHE A 109 48.43 -2.07 12.64
CA PHE A 109 47.21 -1.74 13.36
C PHE A 109 47.48 -1.52 14.86
N THR A 110 46.76 -0.61 15.46
CA THR A 110 46.81 -0.39 16.92
C THR A 110 45.40 -0.15 17.48
N ARG A 111 45.26 -0.36 18.76
CA ARG A 111 44.02 -0.01 19.52
C ARG A 111 44.26 1.25 20.31
N MET A 112 43.33 2.18 20.22
CA MET A 112 43.36 3.42 20.99
C MET A 112 41.98 3.73 21.54
N SER A 113 41.92 4.45 22.66
CA SER A 113 40.66 4.94 23.25
C SER A 113 40.72 6.45 23.37
N GLY A 114 39.57 7.09 23.18
CA GLY A 114 39.42 8.53 23.30
C GLY A 114 38.24 9.06 22.50
N THR A 115 37.80 10.26 22.83
CA THR A 115 36.83 11.01 22.00
C THR A 115 37.38 11.27 20.60
N SER A 116 38.71 11.22 20.42
CA SER A 116 39.40 11.28 19.12
C SER A 116 39.11 10.06 18.23
N MET A 117 38.74 8.90 18.81
CA MET A 117 38.31 7.69 18.10
C MET A 117 36.80 7.72 17.85
N ALA A 118 36.02 8.40 18.68
CA ALA A 118 34.58 8.58 18.50
C ALA A 118 34.24 9.55 17.37
N ALA A 119 34.98 10.66 17.23
CA ALA A 119 34.72 11.68 16.22
C ALA A 119 34.75 11.14 14.75
N PRO A 120 35.70 10.32 14.31
CA PRO A 120 35.71 9.75 12.97
C PRO A 120 34.55 8.79 12.72
N HIS A 121 34.00 8.11 13.73
CA HIS A 121 32.77 7.32 13.56
C HIS A 121 31.60 8.21 13.14
N VAL A 122 31.44 9.39 13.73
CA VAL A 122 30.40 10.35 13.35
C VAL A 122 30.67 10.91 11.95
N SER A 123 31.90 11.22 11.61
CA SER A 123 32.28 11.66 10.25
C SER A 123 31.94 10.58 9.21
N GLY A 124 32.25 9.31 9.50
CA GLY A 124 31.88 8.16 8.67
C GLY A 124 30.36 7.98 8.58
N GLY A 125 29.64 8.21 9.68
CA GLY A 125 28.18 8.20 9.72
C GLY A 125 27.56 9.24 8.78
N ILE A 126 28.07 10.48 8.78
CA ILE A 126 27.64 11.52 7.84
C ILE A 126 27.87 11.09 6.39
N ALA A 127 29.06 10.57 6.10
CA ALA A 127 29.40 10.08 4.76
C ALA A 127 28.49 8.94 4.30
N THR A 128 28.12 8.04 5.21
CA THR A 128 27.17 6.94 4.96
C THR A 128 25.79 7.49 4.62
N VAL A 129 25.28 8.47 5.38
CA VAL A 129 23.99 9.13 5.09
C VAL A 129 24.02 9.85 3.74
N MET A 130 25.11 10.57 3.43
CA MET A 130 25.28 11.25 2.13
C MET A 130 25.34 10.26 0.97
N SER A 131 25.95 9.10 1.17
CA SER A 131 26.00 8.03 0.16
C SER A 131 24.62 7.43 -0.10
N ALA A 132 23.83 7.23 0.96
CA ALA A 132 22.46 6.71 0.85
C ALA A 132 21.49 7.74 0.26
N PHE A 133 21.69 9.01 0.54
CA PHE A 133 20.85 10.12 0.08
C PHE A 133 21.68 11.21 -0.62
N PRO A 134 22.09 10.99 -1.87
CA PRO A 134 23.02 11.87 -2.58
C PRO A 134 22.52 13.31 -2.79
N THR A 135 21.21 13.53 -2.63
CA THR A 135 20.59 14.87 -2.73
C THR A 135 20.74 15.70 -1.45
N LEU A 136 21.11 15.09 -0.33
CA LEU A 136 21.30 15.80 0.92
C LEU A 136 22.68 16.48 0.98
N SER A 137 22.70 17.71 1.49
CA SER A 137 23.95 18.37 1.86
C SER A 137 24.60 17.69 3.08
N ALA A 138 25.91 17.89 3.26
CA ALA A 138 26.60 17.37 4.44
C ALA A 138 25.97 17.90 5.76
N GLN A 139 25.55 19.16 5.78
CA GLN A 139 24.87 19.77 6.94
C GLN A 139 23.51 19.14 7.20
N THR A 140 22.75 18.81 6.15
CA THR A 140 21.47 18.11 6.30
C THR A 140 21.68 16.68 6.77
N ALA A 141 22.71 15.98 6.26
CA ALA A 141 23.08 14.65 6.71
C ALA A 141 23.51 14.63 8.20
N ALA A 142 24.24 15.66 8.65
CA ALA A 142 24.59 15.84 10.06
C ALA A 142 23.36 16.11 10.93
N ALA A 143 22.44 16.97 10.47
CA ALA A 143 21.17 17.21 11.16
C ALA A 143 20.31 15.92 11.25
N ARG A 144 20.33 15.08 10.21
CA ARG A 144 19.66 13.79 10.20
C ARG A 144 20.25 12.82 11.23
N LEU A 145 21.58 12.75 11.37
CA LEU A 145 22.22 11.98 12.44
C LEU A 145 21.85 12.48 13.84
N LEU A 146 21.81 13.79 14.05
CA LEU A 146 21.37 14.38 15.32
C LEU A 146 19.89 14.08 15.62
N GLY A 147 19.02 14.13 14.59
CA GLY A 147 17.58 13.88 14.70
C GLY A 147 17.23 12.41 14.91
N SER A 148 18.09 11.49 14.48
CA SER A 148 17.91 10.04 14.62
C SER A 148 18.63 9.42 15.81
N ALA A 149 19.41 10.21 16.55
CA ALA A 149 20.16 9.72 17.69
C ALA A 149 19.24 9.18 18.80
N SER A 150 19.68 8.14 19.48
CA SER A 150 18.90 7.44 20.50
C SER A 150 19.66 7.32 21.82
N TYR A 151 18.91 7.35 22.92
CA TYR A 151 19.44 7.02 24.25
C TYR A 151 19.35 5.53 24.57
N ASP A 152 18.82 4.71 23.67
CA ASP A 152 18.63 3.28 23.89
C ASP A 152 19.95 2.58 24.19
N GLY A 153 20.00 1.88 25.34
CA GLY A 153 21.17 1.15 25.79
C GLY A 153 22.27 2.03 26.40
N LEU A 154 22.18 3.37 26.28
CA LEU A 154 23.17 4.27 26.91
C LEU A 154 23.09 4.21 28.43
N ARG A 155 24.29 4.19 29.08
CA ARG A 155 24.46 4.18 30.52
C ARG A 155 25.51 5.21 30.95
N THR A 156 25.22 5.89 32.03
CA THR A 156 26.21 6.77 32.69
C THR A 156 27.29 5.94 33.37
N LEU A 157 28.37 6.56 33.85
CA LEU A 157 29.41 5.89 34.69
C LEU A 157 28.82 5.17 35.91
N SER A 158 27.74 5.70 36.48
CA SER A 158 27.02 5.06 37.59
C SER A 158 26.04 3.98 37.18
N GLY A 159 26.01 3.62 35.88
CA GLY A 159 25.09 2.61 35.33
C GLY A 159 23.62 3.09 35.15
N CYS A 160 23.35 4.38 35.26
CA CYS A 160 22.03 4.94 35.15
C CYS A 160 21.60 5.06 33.67
N THR A 161 20.36 4.69 33.35
CA THR A 161 19.73 4.77 32.03
C THR A 161 18.77 5.97 31.95
N LEU A 162 18.23 6.23 30.75
CA LEU A 162 17.23 7.29 30.51
C LEU A 162 16.03 7.18 31.49
N GLU A 163 15.53 5.98 31.71
CA GLU A 163 14.37 5.72 32.59
C GLU A 163 14.62 6.09 34.05
N ARG A 164 15.87 5.96 34.53
CA ARG A 164 16.24 6.22 35.91
C ARG A 164 16.73 7.65 36.13
N CYS A 165 17.54 8.19 35.23
CA CYS A 165 18.18 9.49 35.35
C CYS A 165 17.39 10.64 34.75
N GLY A 166 16.44 10.34 33.89
CA GLY A 166 15.69 11.34 33.12
C GLY A 166 16.48 11.95 31.97
N LEU A 167 15.76 12.62 31.10
CA LEU A 167 16.27 13.16 29.84
C LEU A 167 17.36 14.23 30.04
N ASP A 168 17.18 15.13 31.01
CA ASP A 168 18.12 16.25 31.24
C ASP A 168 19.52 15.74 31.59
N LYS A 169 19.58 14.72 32.43
CA LYS A 169 20.86 14.11 32.81
C LYS A 169 21.52 13.40 31.65
N MET A 170 20.74 12.64 30.88
CA MET A 170 21.26 11.93 29.71
C MET A 170 21.70 12.92 28.62
N ARG A 171 20.96 14.01 28.44
CA ARG A 171 21.30 15.06 27.51
C ARG A 171 22.57 15.83 27.89
N ASP A 172 22.77 16.13 29.17
CA ASP A 172 23.99 16.75 29.66
C ASP A 172 25.23 15.90 29.33
N ILE A 173 25.12 14.58 29.44
CA ILE A 173 26.23 13.65 29.23
C ILE A 173 26.40 13.34 27.74
N PHE A 174 25.34 12.93 27.04
CA PHE A 174 25.39 12.31 25.71
C PHE A 174 24.82 13.20 24.59
N GLY A 175 24.40 14.41 24.87
CA GLY A 175 23.84 15.35 23.91
C GLY A 175 22.50 14.86 23.33
N ARG A 176 22.42 14.68 22.01
CA ARG A 176 21.25 14.12 21.34
C ARG A 176 21.11 12.60 21.52
N GLY A 177 22.13 11.96 22.07
CA GLY A 177 22.18 10.51 22.24
C GLY A 177 23.29 9.85 21.43
N LYS A 178 23.26 8.54 21.34
CA LYS A 178 24.16 7.73 20.55
C LYS A 178 23.80 7.83 19.06
N MET A 179 24.81 7.94 18.20
CA MET A 179 24.64 7.84 16.76
C MET A 179 23.95 6.52 16.39
N ASP A 180 22.81 6.60 15.68
CA ASP A 180 22.06 5.45 15.19
C ASP A 180 21.94 5.52 13.66
N LEU A 181 22.80 4.80 12.97
CA LEU A 181 22.80 4.75 11.50
C LEU A 181 21.56 4.06 10.94
N LYS A 182 21.02 3.06 11.65
CA LYS A 182 19.80 2.38 11.20
C LYS A 182 18.62 3.36 11.20
N ALA A 183 18.45 4.11 12.27
CA ALA A 183 17.43 5.15 12.36
C ALA A 183 17.70 6.27 11.34
N ALA A 184 18.97 6.71 11.18
CA ALA A 184 19.33 7.73 10.20
C ALA A 184 19.05 7.32 8.74
N LEU A 185 19.13 6.05 8.41
CA LEU A 185 18.82 5.51 7.09
C LEU A 185 17.34 5.12 6.92
N SER A 186 16.53 5.31 7.96
CA SER A 186 15.08 5.09 7.97
C SER A 186 14.34 6.43 7.88
N PRO A 187 13.06 6.46 7.50
CA PRO A 187 12.26 7.68 7.52
C PRO A 187 12.18 8.29 8.93
N LEU A 188 12.49 9.57 9.07
CA LEU A 188 12.38 10.32 10.32
C LEU A 188 11.08 11.12 10.43
N GLY A 189 10.55 11.57 9.29
CA GLY A 189 9.29 12.27 9.19
C GLY A 189 8.23 11.46 8.44
N GLN A 190 7.18 12.15 8.04
CA GLN A 190 6.16 11.55 7.18
C GLN A 190 6.68 11.42 5.75
N LEU A 191 6.56 10.22 5.19
CA LEU A 191 6.84 10.00 3.78
C LEU A 191 5.69 10.54 2.91
N ARG A 192 6.00 11.42 1.98
CA ARG A 192 5.09 11.96 0.98
C ARG A 192 5.44 11.39 -0.38
N LEU A 193 4.46 10.80 -1.06
CA LEU A 193 4.64 10.25 -2.39
C LEU A 193 4.95 11.35 -3.40
N SER A 194 6.01 11.17 -4.17
CA SER A 194 6.38 12.07 -5.26
C SER A 194 5.26 12.09 -6.31
N GLY A 195 4.99 13.25 -6.90
CA GLY A 195 3.92 13.42 -7.89
C GLY A 195 2.52 13.69 -7.33
N SER A 196 2.20 13.28 -6.10
CA SER A 196 0.93 13.63 -5.45
C SER A 196 1.10 14.55 -4.24
N GLY A 197 2.27 14.53 -3.58
CA GLY A 197 2.54 15.25 -2.34
C GLY A 197 1.78 14.73 -1.12
N LEU A 198 0.98 13.67 -1.28
CA LEU A 198 0.17 13.07 -0.22
C LEU A 198 0.97 12.04 0.58
N THR A 199 0.58 11.81 1.84
CA THR A 199 1.31 10.90 2.72
C THR A 199 1.15 9.43 2.29
N ALA A 200 2.26 8.68 2.29
CA ALA A 200 2.26 7.26 1.94
C ALA A 200 1.42 6.44 2.93
N ALA A 201 1.55 6.71 4.24
CA ALA A 201 0.86 5.98 5.29
C ALA A 201 -0.68 6.05 5.21
N SER A 202 -1.22 7.17 4.71
CA SER A 202 -2.67 7.34 4.53
C SER A 202 -3.16 6.92 3.14
N SER A 203 -2.25 6.62 2.21
CA SER A 203 -2.56 6.21 0.84
C SER A 203 -2.74 4.70 0.78
N SER A 204 -3.81 4.25 0.17
CA SER A 204 -4.07 2.81 0.00
C SER A 204 -4.97 2.53 -1.20
N LEU A 205 -4.81 1.34 -1.77
CA LEU A 205 -5.61 0.82 -2.87
C LEU A 205 -6.25 -0.50 -2.44
N SER A 206 -7.58 -0.55 -2.44
CA SER A 206 -8.35 -1.78 -2.25
C SER A 206 -8.73 -2.32 -3.63
N LEU A 207 -8.23 -3.48 -3.97
CA LEU A 207 -8.41 -4.10 -5.28
C LEU A 207 -9.61 -5.05 -5.26
N SER A 208 -10.46 -4.96 -6.29
CA SER A 208 -11.49 -5.96 -6.55
C SER A 208 -10.87 -7.31 -6.94
N PRO A 209 -11.61 -8.43 -6.77
CA PRO A 209 -11.15 -9.74 -7.20
C PRO A 209 -10.73 -9.79 -8.69
N THR A 210 -11.40 -9.01 -9.53
CA THR A 210 -11.12 -8.90 -10.98
C THR A 210 -9.72 -8.36 -11.25
N LEU A 211 -9.28 -7.33 -10.51
CA LEU A 211 -8.02 -6.65 -10.73
C LEU A 211 -6.90 -7.12 -9.80
N HIS A 212 -7.23 -7.81 -8.71
CA HIS A 212 -6.30 -8.11 -7.63
C HIS A 212 -5.00 -8.75 -8.11
N ASN A 213 -5.08 -9.85 -8.84
CA ASN A 213 -3.85 -10.56 -9.23
C ASN A 213 -3.04 -9.84 -10.29
N SER A 214 -3.73 -9.23 -11.26
CA SER A 214 -3.04 -8.51 -12.34
C SER A 214 -2.35 -7.26 -11.83
N LEU A 215 -3.00 -6.50 -10.94
CA LEU A 215 -2.41 -5.28 -10.37
C LEU A 215 -1.44 -5.58 -9.24
N THR A 216 -1.69 -6.54 -8.36
CA THR A 216 -0.74 -6.91 -7.30
C THR A 216 0.59 -7.34 -7.91
N SER A 217 0.58 -8.20 -8.93
CA SER A 217 1.78 -8.61 -9.65
C SER A 217 2.50 -7.44 -10.31
N LEU A 218 1.75 -6.46 -10.80
CA LEU A 218 2.29 -5.23 -11.38
C LEU A 218 2.93 -4.36 -10.27
N PHE A 219 2.22 -4.13 -9.17
CA PHE A 219 2.66 -3.28 -8.07
C PHE A 219 3.92 -3.81 -7.39
N HIS A 220 4.15 -5.13 -7.36
CA HIS A 220 5.43 -5.70 -6.90
C HIS A 220 6.64 -5.30 -7.76
N LYS A 221 6.42 -4.87 -9.00
CA LYS A 221 7.47 -4.43 -9.93
C LYS A 221 7.60 -2.90 -10.00
N VAL A 222 6.78 -2.18 -9.23
CA VAL A 222 6.73 -0.71 -9.25
C VAL A 222 7.30 -0.18 -7.95
N ASP A 223 8.40 0.56 -8.04
CA ASP A 223 8.93 1.33 -6.93
C ASP A 223 8.53 2.79 -7.08
N LEU A 224 7.91 3.32 -6.05
CA LEU A 224 7.45 4.70 -5.95
C LEU A 224 8.47 5.50 -5.16
N GLN A 225 8.74 6.72 -5.60
CA GLN A 225 9.53 7.65 -4.81
C GLN A 225 8.67 8.34 -3.75
N ALA A 226 9.19 8.36 -2.53
CA ALA A 226 8.62 9.11 -1.43
C ALA A 226 9.68 10.02 -0.81
N VAL A 227 9.27 11.21 -0.43
CA VAL A 227 10.14 12.24 0.14
C VAL A 227 9.83 12.38 1.62
N ASP A 228 10.86 12.28 2.45
CA ASP A 228 10.76 12.50 3.89
C ASP A 228 10.46 13.98 4.19
N SER A 229 9.47 14.23 5.03
CA SER A 229 9.11 15.59 5.44
C SER A 229 10.17 16.24 6.34
N PHE A 230 11.04 15.46 6.98
CA PHE A 230 12.08 15.96 7.88
C PHE A 230 13.15 16.76 7.13
N ASP A 231 13.74 16.17 6.09
CA ASP A 231 14.92 16.73 5.41
C ASP A 231 14.92 16.56 3.87
N LYS A 232 13.83 16.08 3.31
CA LYS A 232 13.68 15.80 1.87
C LYS A 232 14.50 14.59 1.38
N ALA A 233 14.96 13.72 2.27
CA ALA A 233 15.55 12.45 1.86
C ALA A 233 14.56 11.64 1.01
N VAL A 234 15.07 11.03 -0.06
CA VAL A 234 14.26 10.28 -1.02
C VAL A 234 14.34 8.80 -0.70
N PHE A 235 13.18 8.18 -0.53
CA PHE A 235 13.04 6.74 -0.30
C PHE A 235 12.33 6.07 -1.46
N ASN A 236 12.73 4.85 -1.77
CA ASN A 236 11.99 3.99 -2.68
C ASN A 236 11.04 3.10 -1.89
N LEU A 237 9.76 3.18 -2.20
CA LEU A 237 8.70 2.37 -1.61
C LEU A 237 8.16 1.42 -2.67
N ASN A 238 8.14 0.12 -2.37
CA ASN A 238 7.44 -0.80 -3.26
C ASN A 238 5.93 -0.52 -3.21
N ALA A 239 5.33 -0.31 -4.38
CA ALA A 239 3.92 0.06 -4.50
C ALA A 239 2.98 -1.02 -3.94
N ALA A 240 3.41 -2.28 -3.90
CA ALA A 240 2.64 -3.37 -3.30
C ALA A 240 2.34 -3.14 -1.81
N ASN A 241 3.18 -2.41 -1.09
CA ASN A 241 2.95 -2.06 0.32
C ASN A 241 1.75 -1.12 0.54
N LEU A 242 1.26 -0.50 -0.52
CA LEU A 242 0.08 0.38 -0.48
C LEU A 242 -1.22 -0.35 -0.85
N ILE A 243 -1.13 -1.61 -1.28
CA ILE A 243 -2.31 -2.45 -1.54
C ILE A 243 -2.80 -3.00 -0.21
N LYS A 244 -4.05 -2.70 0.10
CA LYS A 244 -4.76 -3.40 1.17
C LYS A 244 -5.17 -4.77 0.66
N SER A 245 -4.92 -5.81 1.45
CA SER A 245 -5.57 -7.10 1.21
C SER A 245 -7.06 -6.86 1.03
N PRO A 246 -7.71 -7.46 0.01
CA PRO A 246 -9.15 -7.36 -0.09
C PRO A 246 -9.69 -7.77 1.29
N GLU A 247 -10.55 -6.93 1.86
CA GLU A 247 -11.43 -7.38 2.93
C GLU A 247 -12.01 -8.69 2.40
N ILE A 248 -11.79 -9.80 3.12
CA ILE A 248 -12.23 -11.12 2.69
C ILE A 248 -13.71 -10.94 2.39
N ALA A 249 -14.05 -10.85 1.11
CA ALA A 249 -15.45 -10.85 0.71
C ALA A 249 -16.03 -12.08 1.40
N PRO A 250 -17.17 -11.97 2.08
CA PRO A 250 -17.77 -13.09 2.78
C PRO A 250 -17.73 -14.27 1.83
N PRO A 251 -17.35 -15.47 2.28
CA PRO A 251 -17.07 -16.63 1.44
C PRO A 251 -18.17 -16.71 0.40
N LEU A 252 -17.77 -16.76 -0.88
CA LEU A 252 -18.72 -16.80 -1.99
C LEU A 252 -19.64 -17.97 -1.71
N THR A 253 -20.81 -17.67 -1.13
CA THR A 253 -21.85 -18.69 -0.95
C THR A 253 -22.07 -19.30 -2.31
N LEU A 254 -22.12 -20.63 -2.39
CA LEU A 254 -22.55 -21.37 -3.57
C LEU A 254 -24.00 -20.99 -3.88
N ARG A 255 -24.19 -19.75 -4.33
CA ARG A 255 -25.48 -19.30 -4.82
C ARG A 255 -25.71 -19.83 -6.22
N ASP A 256 -26.95 -20.12 -6.53
CA ASP A 256 -27.47 -20.77 -7.75
C ASP A 256 -26.95 -20.31 -9.11
N ASP A 257 -26.13 -19.28 -9.12
CA ASP A 257 -25.60 -18.73 -10.36
C ASP A 257 -24.06 -18.81 -10.34
N ALA A 258 -23.49 -19.85 -10.94
CA ALA A 258 -22.11 -19.80 -11.42
C ALA A 258 -21.88 -18.54 -12.30
N LEU A 259 -22.94 -17.98 -12.84
CA LEU A 259 -23.01 -16.70 -13.55
C LEU A 259 -22.77 -15.48 -12.64
N GLN A 260 -22.99 -15.57 -11.33
CA GLN A 260 -22.57 -14.49 -10.41
C GLN A 260 -21.06 -14.36 -10.32
N LEU A 261 -20.30 -15.42 -10.61
CA LEU A 261 -18.84 -15.38 -10.70
C LEU A 261 -18.33 -14.64 -11.93
N LEU A 262 -19.13 -14.55 -13.00
CA LEU A 262 -18.81 -13.78 -14.18
C LEU A 262 -18.98 -12.27 -13.99
N ASN A 263 -19.53 -11.84 -12.85
CA ASN A 263 -20.10 -10.51 -12.80
C ASN A 263 -19.67 -9.65 -11.62
N PRO A 264 -18.44 -9.10 -11.59
CA PRO A 264 -18.17 -7.91 -10.78
C PRO A 264 -18.98 -6.69 -11.28
N LEU A 265 -19.50 -6.75 -12.51
CA LEU A 265 -20.28 -5.71 -13.16
C LEU A 265 -21.80 -5.97 -13.07
N ARG A 266 -22.23 -7.19 -12.80
CA ARG A 266 -23.62 -7.58 -12.54
C ARG A 266 -23.91 -7.62 -11.04
N GLN A 267 -24.44 -6.57 -10.50
CA GLN A 267 -25.00 -6.62 -9.14
C GLN A 267 -26.33 -7.35 -9.19
N LYS A 268 -26.42 -8.44 -8.40
CA LYS A 268 -27.58 -9.34 -8.15
C LYS A 268 -28.67 -9.34 -9.23
N PRO A 269 -28.85 -10.42 -9.98
CA PRO A 269 -30.05 -10.57 -10.79
C PRO A 269 -31.26 -10.63 -9.85
N PHE A 270 -32.24 -9.79 -10.11
CA PHE A 270 -33.57 -9.97 -9.54
C PHE A 270 -34.13 -11.30 -10.03
N SER A 271 -34.53 -12.18 -9.11
CA SER A 271 -35.32 -13.32 -9.46
C SER A 271 -36.71 -12.84 -9.88
N PHE A 272 -37.00 -12.90 -11.16
CA PHE A 272 -38.39 -12.81 -11.61
C PHE A 272 -39.14 -14.05 -11.08
N GLN A 273 -40.07 -13.85 -10.19
CA GLN A 273 -41.12 -14.84 -9.94
C GLN A 273 -41.96 -14.94 -11.20
N HIS A 274 -41.97 -16.12 -11.80
CA HIS A 274 -42.65 -16.44 -13.07
C HIS A 274 -44.20 -16.43 -12.95
N SER A 275 -44.78 -16.09 -11.80
CA SER A 275 -46.20 -16.16 -11.52
C SER A 275 -47.06 -15.05 -12.11
N ASP A 276 -46.45 -13.95 -12.62
CA ASP A 276 -47.23 -12.79 -13.10
C ASP A 276 -47.27 -12.60 -14.62
N MET A 277 -46.80 -13.57 -15.41
CA MET A 277 -46.77 -13.47 -16.88
C MET A 277 -47.91 -14.19 -17.61
N GLU A 278 -48.82 -14.84 -16.89
CA GLU A 278 -50.05 -15.33 -17.51
C GLU A 278 -51.16 -14.27 -17.46
N LYS A 279 -51.59 -13.79 -18.61
CA LYS A 279 -52.72 -12.91 -18.91
C LYS A 279 -52.49 -11.40 -18.84
N THR A 280 -51.90 -10.85 -19.88
CA THR A 280 -52.40 -9.58 -20.42
C THR A 280 -52.16 -9.52 -21.95
N ASP A 281 -53.23 -9.73 -22.69
CA ASP A 281 -53.37 -9.38 -24.12
C ASP A 281 -53.48 -7.86 -24.26
N ASN A 282 -52.44 -7.10 -24.10
CA ASN A 282 -52.39 -5.73 -24.63
C ASN A 282 -50.99 -5.13 -24.41
N ALA A 283 -50.40 -4.75 -25.52
CA ALA A 283 -49.09 -4.09 -25.60
C ALA A 283 -49.17 -2.67 -25.03
N HIS A 284 -48.86 -2.52 -23.77
CA HIS A 284 -48.48 -1.20 -23.20
C HIS A 284 -47.33 -1.40 -22.18
N ALA A 285 -46.27 -0.66 -22.43
CA ALA A 285 -45.14 -0.60 -21.50
C ALA A 285 -45.62 -0.16 -20.11
N LYS A 286 -45.51 -1.02 -19.11
CA LYS A 286 -45.63 -0.63 -17.71
C LYS A 286 -44.26 -0.53 -17.08
N SER A 287 -43.87 0.69 -16.70
CA SER A 287 -42.73 0.90 -15.83
C SER A 287 -43.10 0.51 -14.39
N LYS A 288 -42.43 -0.44 -13.80
CA LYS A 288 -42.60 -0.80 -12.38
C LYS A 288 -41.40 -0.25 -11.61
N LEU A 289 -41.66 0.77 -10.80
CA LEU A 289 -40.69 1.25 -9.81
C LEU A 289 -40.77 0.29 -8.61
N THR A 290 -39.77 -0.54 -8.42
CA THR A 290 -39.71 -1.38 -7.21
C THR A 290 -38.78 -0.71 -6.21
N ASP A 291 -39.36 -0.24 -5.11
CA ASP A 291 -38.65 0.24 -3.93
C ASP A 291 -38.19 -0.96 -3.11
N LEU A 292 -36.91 -1.20 -3.04
CA LEU A 292 -36.30 -2.20 -2.17
C LEU A 292 -35.72 -1.47 -0.95
N SER A 293 -36.63 -1.20 0.02
CA SER A 293 -36.23 -0.68 1.30
C SER A 293 -35.62 -1.80 2.15
N THR A 294 -34.32 -1.75 2.34
CA THR A 294 -33.64 -1.86 3.63
C THR A 294 -32.14 -1.64 3.40
N SER A 295 -31.65 -0.55 3.91
CA SER A 295 -30.24 -0.16 4.13
C SER A 295 -29.32 0.22 2.95
N LYS A 296 -29.68 0.02 1.69
CA LYS A 296 -28.95 0.61 0.52
C LYS A 296 -29.95 0.90 -0.60
N ARG A 297 -30.27 2.18 -0.81
CA ARG A 297 -31.20 2.59 -1.86
C ARG A 297 -30.61 2.33 -3.24
N ILE A 298 -31.05 1.27 -3.89
CA ILE A 298 -30.78 0.99 -5.30
C ILE A 298 -32.06 1.33 -6.05
N PHE A 299 -32.02 2.30 -6.95
CA PHE A 299 -33.10 2.57 -7.85
C PHE A 299 -32.84 1.77 -9.14
N ALA A 300 -33.73 0.85 -9.49
CA ALA A 300 -33.71 0.15 -10.75
C ALA A 300 -34.98 0.51 -11.54
N ILE A 301 -34.81 0.91 -12.77
CA ILE A 301 -35.91 1.11 -13.72
C ILE A 301 -35.81 -0.01 -14.75
N ASP A 302 -36.73 -0.95 -14.71
CA ASP A 302 -36.82 -2.02 -15.70
C ASP A 302 -37.89 -1.63 -16.74
N HIS A 303 -37.47 -1.52 -18.00
CA HIS A 303 -38.38 -1.37 -19.13
C HIS A 303 -38.37 -2.65 -19.94
N ILE A 304 -39.53 -3.25 -20.12
CA ILE A 304 -39.72 -4.43 -20.97
C ILE A 304 -40.46 -3.97 -22.22
N TYR A 305 -39.80 -4.07 -23.37
CA TYR A 305 -40.40 -3.82 -24.68
C TYR A 305 -40.63 -5.15 -25.41
N PHE A 306 -41.84 -5.43 -25.76
CA PHE A 306 -42.17 -6.56 -26.66
C PHE A 306 -42.21 -6.06 -28.10
N THR A 307 -41.24 -6.42 -28.91
CA THR A 307 -41.23 -6.11 -30.33
C THR A 307 -41.91 -7.20 -31.17
N ASN A 308 -42.01 -8.41 -30.62
CA ASN A 308 -42.73 -9.55 -31.20
C ASN A 308 -42.98 -10.58 -30.06
N ARG A 309 -44.00 -11.46 -30.22
CA ARG A 309 -44.41 -12.44 -29.18
C ARG A 309 -43.27 -13.35 -28.64
N ASN A 310 -42.13 -13.44 -29.35
CA ASN A 310 -41.04 -14.36 -29.05
C ASN A 310 -39.70 -13.68 -28.74
N MET A 311 -39.61 -12.36 -28.66
CA MET A 311 -38.34 -11.65 -28.44
C MET A 311 -38.53 -10.46 -27.47
N PRO A 312 -38.56 -10.69 -26.17
CA PRO A 312 -38.57 -9.59 -25.22
C PRO A 312 -37.19 -8.91 -25.18
N ILE A 313 -37.17 -7.59 -25.32
CA ILE A 313 -35.99 -6.78 -25.06
C ILE A 313 -36.13 -6.26 -23.62
N ILE A 314 -35.22 -6.66 -22.76
CA ILE A 314 -35.16 -6.19 -21.38
C ILE A 314 -34.05 -5.13 -21.30
N SER A 315 -34.40 -3.90 -20.98
CA SER A 315 -33.45 -2.86 -20.65
C SER A 315 -33.48 -2.61 -19.15
N ARG A 316 -32.32 -2.56 -18.53
CA ARG A 316 -32.20 -2.28 -17.10
C ARG A 316 -31.28 -1.09 -16.90
N LEU A 317 -31.76 -0.09 -16.17
CA LEU A 317 -30.99 1.04 -15.69
C LEU A 317 -30.86 0.95 -14.17
N GLN A 318 -29.63 0.92 -13.66
CA GLN A 318 -29.38 0.78 -12.23
C GLN A 318 -28.57 1.95 -11.71
N PHE A 319 -29.08 2.59 -10.65
CA PHE A 319 -28.40 3.67 -9.93
C PHE A 319 -27.97 3.20 -8.55
N GLN A 320 -26.74 3.51 -8.15
CA GLN A 320 -26.27 3.32 -6.77
C GLN A 320 -26.04 4.70 -6.13
N PRO A 321 -27.01 5.23 -5.38
CA PRO A 321 -26.97 6.61 -4.89
C PRO A 321 -25.94 6.90 -3.80
N ASP A 322 -25.46 5.90 -3.09
CA ASP A 322 -24.40 6.00 -2.09
C ASP A 322 -23.00 5.82 -2.66
N ARG A 323 -22.89 5.65 -3.95
CA ARG A 323 -21.65 5.36 -4.65
C ARG A 323 -21.64 6.04 -6.01
N THR A 324 -20.56 6.51 -6.29
CA THR A 324 -20.05 7.23 -7.43
C THR A 324 -20.13 6.44 -8.76
N SER A 325 -21.06 5.51 -8.92
CA SER A 325 -21.20 4.73 -10.17
C SER A 325 -22.64 4.64 -10.65
N ILE A 326 -22.80 4.73 -11.97
CA ILE A 326 -24.06 4.53 -12.69
C ILE A 326 -23.79 3.45 -13.73
N SER A 327 -24.68 2.47 -13.81
CA SER A 327 -24.61 1.44 -14.85
C SER A 327 -25.92 1.28 -15.60
N ALA A 328 -25.83 1.00 -16.87
CA ALA A 328 -26.97 0.65 -17.74
C ALA A 328 -26.66 -0.64 -18.49
N GLN A 329 -27.61 -1.54 -18.57
CA GLN A 329 -27.47 -2.81 -19.27
C GLN A 329 -28.68 -3.05 -20.16
N PHE A 330 -28.42 -3.54 -21.36
CA PHE A 330 -29.42 -3.97 -22.32
C PHE A 330 -29.23 -5.45 -22.61
N GLU A 331 -30.32 -6.20 -22.60
CA GLU A 331 -30.31 -7.63 -22.86
C GLU A 331 -31.47 -8.00 -23.80
N GLN A 332 -31.19 -8.83 -24.79
CA GLN A 332 -32.16 -9.47 -25.62
C GLN A 332 -32.15 -10.96 -25.36
N ASN A 333 -33.28 -11.54 -25.06
CA ASN A 333 -33.45 -12.94 -24.76
C ASN A 333 -34.43 -13.59 -25.73
N THR A 334 -34.13 -14.81 -26.20
CA THR A 334 -34.95 -15.60 -27.12
C THR A 334 -35.08 -17.00 -26.55
N ARG A 335 -36.31 -17.53 -26.55
CA ARG A 335 -36.63 -18.85 -26.00
C ARG A 335 -37.43 -19.66 -27.03
N PHE A 336 -37.01 -20.92 -27.21
CA PHE A 336 -37.67 -21.90 -28.02
C PHE A 336 -37.98 -23.15 -27.20
N GLU A 337 -39.22 -23.64 -27.26
CA GLU A 337 -39.63 -24.89 -26.64
C GLU A 337 -40.12 -25.87 -27.66
N LYS A 338 -39.61 -27.11 -27.64
CA LYS A 338 -40.05 -28.22 -28.49
C LYS A 338 -39.77 -29.56 -27.81
N ASN A 339 -40.78 -30.43 -27.70
CA ASN A 339 -40.65 -31.81 -27.23
C ASN A 339 -39.90 -31.98 -25.92
N ASN A 340 -40.32 -31.32 -24.83
CA ASN A 340 -39.68 -31.32 -23.51
C ASN A 340 -38.22 -30.82 -23.51
N SER A 341 -37.80 -30.15 -24.55
CA SER A 341 -36.51 -29.46 -24.62
C SER A 341 -36.75 -27.97 -24.74
N GLU A 342 -36.04 -27.20 -23.95
CA GLU A 342 -36.02 -25.75 -23.94
C GLU A 342 -34.65 -25.29 -24.39
N ILE A 343 -34.60 -24.39 -25.35
CA ILE A 343 -33.38 -23.68 -25.78
C ILE A 343 -33.64 -22.20 -25.60
N SER A 344 -32.83 -21.53 -24.85
CA SER A 344 -32.82 -20.08 -24.78
C SER A 344 -31.40 -19.56 -25.00
N TRP A 345 -31.33 -18.44 -25.69
CA TRP A 345 -30.07 -17.72 -25.84
C TRP A 345 -30.29 -16.24 -25.58
N TRP A 346 -29.26 -15.57 -25.11
CA TRP A 346 -29.30 -14.14 -24.87
C TRP A 346 -28.00 -13.49 -25.32
N ILE A 347 -28.11 -12.25 -25.67
CA ILE A 347 -27.02 -11.35 -25.96
C ILE A 347 -27.33 -10.01 -25.34
N GLY A 348 -26.33 -9.36 -24.79
CA GLY A 348 -26.52 -8.05 -24.20
C GLY A 348 -25.23 -7.26 -24.16
N ASN A 349 -25.41 -6.00 -23.85
CA ASN A 349 -24.31 -5.08 -23.62
C ASN A 349 -24.61 -4.21 -22.39
N GLY A 350 -23.57 -3.59 -21.86
CA GLY A 350 -23.71 -2.68 -20.75
C GLY A 350 -22.60 -1.65 -20.72
N VAL A 351 -22.89 -0.57 -20.03
CA VAL A 351 -21.95 0.50 -19.75
C VAL A 351 -22.04 0.88 -18.27
N ALA A 352 -20.91 1.23 -17.67
CA ALA A 352 -20.86 1.82 -16.35
C ALA A 352 -19.90 2.99 -16.33
N VAL A 353 -20.20 3.99 -15.53
CA VAL A 353 -19.30 5.10 -15.23
C VAL A 353 -19.19 5.25 -13.72
N GLY A 354 -18.00 5.51 -13.24
CA GLY A 354 -17.73 5.65 -11.81
C GLY A 354 -16.71 6.74 -11.52
N ASN A 355 -16.65 7.15 -10.26
CA ASN A 355 -15.61 8.01 -9.73
C ASN A 355 -15.05 7.36 -8.48
N ASN A 356 -13.72 7.25 -8.37
CA ASN A 356 -13.01 6.49 -7.35
C ASN A 356 -13.50 5.03 -7.23
N ASN A 357 -13.99 4.49 -8.33
CA ASN A 357 -14.43 3.09 -8.42
C ASN A 357 -14.06 2.55 -9.80
N TRP A 358 -13.05 1.70 -9.86
CA TRP A 358 -12.61 1.06 -11.09
C TRP A 358 -12.78 -0.44 -11.00
N LEU A 359 -13.78 -0.96 -11.69
CA LEU A 359 -14.14 -2.39 -11.65
C LEU A 359 -14.32 -2.92 -10.21
N GLY A 360 -14.91 -2.11 -9.32
CA GLY A 360 -15.09 -2.44 -7.92
C GLY A 360 -13.86 -2.17 -7.02
N SER A 361 -12.76 -1.68 -7.58
CA SER A 361 -11.60 -1.24 -6.81
C SER A 361 -11.74 0.21 -6.40
N THR A 362 -11.26 0.56 -5.20
CA THR A 362 -11.29 1.92 -4.68
C THR A 362 -9.96 2.31 -4.10
N GLY A 363 -9.59 3.57 -4.22
CA GLY A 363 -8.35 4.12 -3.70
C GLY A 363 -8.58 5.21 -2.66
N LYS A 364 -7.54 5.52 -1.88
CA LYS A 364 -7.52 6.62 -0.92
C LYS A 364 -6.29 7.49 -1.13
N ASN A 365 -6.50 8.79 -1.00
CA ASN A 365 -5.45 9.82 -1.11
C ASN A 365 -4.67 9.72 -2.43
N ALA A 366 -3.35 9.51 -2.38
CA ALA A 366 -2.50 9.45 -3.57
C ALA A 366 -2.89 8.35 -4.57
N LEU A 367 -3.55 7.28 -4.08
CA LEU A 367 -4.05 6.17 -4.88
C LEU A 367 -5.55 6.26 -5.15
N GLU A 368 -6.19 7.39 -4.85
CA GLU A 368 -7.56 7.64 -5.26
C GLU A 368 -7.69 7.45 -6.76
N LEU A 369 -8.73 6.71 -7.16
CA LEU A 369 -9.00 6.41 -8.56
C LEU A 369 -9.83 7.56 -9.15
N GLY A 370 -9.54 7.94 -10.39
CA GLY A 370 -10.29 8.97 -11.07
C GLY A 370 -11.64 8.46 -11.61
N ARG A 371 -12.04 9.01 -12.74
CA ARG A 371 -13.25 8.57 -13.44
C ARG A 371 -12.99 7.28 -14.19
N SER A 372 -13.85 6.28 -14.01
CA SER A 372 -13.86 5.07 -14.79
C SER A 372 -15.02 5.06 -15.78
N SER A 373 -14.83 4.40 -16.90
CA SER A 373 -15.90 4.03 -17.83
C SER A 373 -15.66 2.62 -18.32
N ASP A 374 -16.67 1.79 -18.15
CA ASP A 374 -16.63 0.37 -18.48
C ASP A 374 -17.69 0.07 -19.54
N VAL A 375 -17.31 -0.69 -20.54
CA VAL A 375 -18.22 -1.17 -21.59
C VAL A 375 -18.07 -2.68 -21.70
N TRP A 376 -19.15 -3.41 -21.73
CA TRP A 376 -19.10 -4.86 -21.87
C TRP A 376 -20.18 -5.38 -22.78
N MET A 377 -19.90 -6.54 -23.38
CA MET A 377 -20.85 -7.38 -24.09
C MET A 377 -20.87 -8.75 -23.44
N PHE A 378 -22.01 -9.36 -23.39
CA PHE A 378 -22.15 -10.73 -22.93
C PHE A 378 -23.10 -11.51 -23.84
N SER A 379 -22.88 -12.80 -23.93
CA SER A 379 -23.76 -13.72 -24.62
C SER A 379 -23.80 -15.05 -23.89
N GLY A 380 -24.91 -15.75 -24.01
CA GLY A 380 -25.04 -17.05 -23.40
C GLY A 380 -26.15 -17.86 -24.04
N ALA A 381 -26.12 -19.15 -23.73
CA ALA A 381 -27.13 -20.11 -24.15
C ALA A 381 -27.46 -21.08 -23.01
N ARG A 382 -28.70 -21.46 -22.97
CA ARG A 382 -29.22 -22.48 -22.04
C ARG A 382 -29.95 -23.54 -22.83
N TRP A 383 -29.63 -24.76 -22.56
CA TRP A 383 -30.35 -25.90 -23.10
C TRP A 383 -30.86 -26.76 -21.94
N GLY A 384 -32.17 -26.96 -21.91
CA GLY A 384 -32.85 -27.76 -20.91
C GLY A 384 -33.55 -28.95 -21.60
N ARG A 385 -33.37 -30.15 -21.05
CA ARG A 385 -34.13 -31.35 -21.47
C ARG A 385 -34.47 -32.16 -20.22
N ASN A 386 -35.77 -32.42 -20.05
CA ASN A 386 -36.28 -33.12 -18.86
C ASN A 386 -35.82 -32.43 -17.56
N ARG A 387 -34.92 -33.13 -16.80
CA ARG A 387 -34.38 -32.67 -15.50
C ARG A 387 -32.96 -32.10 -15.61
N ASN A 388 -32.43 -32.00 -16.82
CA ASN A 388 -31.05 -31.56 -17.03
C ASN A 388 -31.02 -30.20 -17.71
N ILE A 389 -30.21 -29.28 -17.22
CA ILE A 389 -30.02 -27.93 -17.76
C ILE A 389 -28.53 -27.68 -17.91
N LEU A 390 -28.10 -27.46 -19.16
CA LEU A 390 -26.77 -26.98 -19.50
C LEU A 390 -26.85 -25.50 -19.84
N GLN A 391 -25.95 -24.71 -19.26
CA GLN A 391 -25.86 -23.28 -19.52
C GLN A 391 -24.41 -22.89 -19.78
N ALA A 392 -24.20 -22.04 -20.78
CA ALA A 392 -22.90 -21.46 -21.07
C ALA A 392 -23.05 -19.94 -21.27
N GLU A 393 -22.08 -19.19 -20.78
CA GLU A 393 -22.06 -17.73 -20.93
C GLU A 393 -20.62 -17.22 -21.07
N ALA A 394 -20.45 -16.16 -21.84
CA ALA A 394 -19.19 -15.43 -21.96
C ALA A 394 -19.43 -13.93 -21.89
N ILE A 395 -18.45 -13.22 -21.35
CA ILE A 395 -18.42 -11.77 -21.24
C ILE A 395 -17.09 -11.25 -21.76
N TYR A 396 -17.14 -10.18 -22.55
CA TYR A 396 -15.99 -9.41 -23.00
C TYR A 396 -16.22 -7.95 -22.67
N GLY A 397 -15.23 -7.30 -22.10
CA GLY A 397 -15.34 -5.92 -21.67
C GLY A 397 -14.10 -5.08 -21.95
N HIS A 398 -14.30 -3.78 -21.93
CA HIS A 398 -13.27 -2.78 -22.03
C HIS A 398 -13.47 -1.76 -20.91
N SER A 399 -12.44 -1.53 -20.14
CA SER A 399 -12.47 -0.63 -19.00
C SER A 399 -11.42 0.45 -19.15
N PHE A 400 -11.84 1.68 -18.92
CA PHE A 400 -11.00 2.87 -18.97
C PHE A 400 -11.00 3.55 -17.62
N LEU A 401 -9.84 4.06 -17.23
CA LEU A 401 -9.67 4.90 -16.06
C LEU A 401 -8.95 6.18 -16.46
N GLN A 402 -9.44 7.32 -16.00
CA GLN A 402 -8.80 8.63 -16.17
C GLN A 402 -8.60 9.26 -14.79
N GLY A 403 -7.37 9.30 -14.33
CA GLY A 403 -6.97 9.92 -13.07
C GLY A 403 -6.82 11.43 -13.18
N GLY A 404 -7.00 12.12 -12.05
CA GLY A 404 -6.77 13.55 -11.90
C GLY A 404 -5.28 13.91 -11.76
N ASN A 405 -4.97 15.22 -11.80
CA ASN A 405 -3.58 15.72 -11.78
C ASN A 405 -2.79 15.38 -10.51
N ASN A 406 -3.46 15.13 -9.39
CA ASN A 406 -2.82 14.82 -8.10
C ASN A 406 -2.85 13.33 -7.77
N GLN A 407 -3.31 12.47 -8.70
CA GLN A 407 -3.42 11.03 -8.50
C GLN A 407 -2.22 10.31 -9.12
N MET A 408 -1.73 9.27 -8.46
CA MET A 408 -0.59 8.49 -8.97
C MET A 408 -0.97 7.61 -10.15
N ILE A 409 -2.19 7.05 -10.16
CA ILE A 409 -2.73 6.31 -11.30
C ILE A 409 -3.39 7.33 -12.23
N ARG A 410 -2.74 7.64 -13.35
CA ARG A 410 -3.16 8.68 -14.29
C ARG A 410 -4.13 8.20 -15.34
N ALA A 411 -3.97 7.00 -15.83
CA ALA A 411 -4.84 6.40 -16.81
C ALA A 411 -4.72 4.87 -16.78
N ALA A 412 -5.79 4.20 -17.12
CA ALA A 412 -5.74 2.78 -17.47
C ALA A 412 -6.68 2.49 -18.62
N ASN A 413 -6.33 1.46 -19.38
CA ASN A 413 -7.12 0.90 -20.47
C ASN A 413 -6.93 -0.61 -20.43
N VAL A 414 -7.99 -1.35 -20.09
CA VAL A 414 -7.91 -2.78 -19.81
C VAL A 414 -9.03 -3.51 -20.56
N ARG A 415 -8.67 -4.59 -21.26
CA ARG A 415 -9.61 -5.54 -21.85
C ARG A 415 -9.85 -6.69 -20.89
N LEU A 416 -11.10 -7.08 -20.77
CA LEU A 416 -11.58 -8.07 -19.82
C LEU A 416 -12.23 -9.23 -20.56
N PHE A 417 -12.09 -10.44 -20.02
CA PHE A 417 -12.77 -11.62 -20.54
C PHE A 417 -13.06 -12.59 -19.40
N GLY A 418 -14.21 -13.24 -19.49
CA GLY A 418 -14.61 -14.31 -18.58
C GLY A 418 -15.65 -15.22 -19.25
N TRP A 419 -15.78 -16.44 -18.73
CA TRP A 419 -16.77 -17.39 -19.21
C TRP A 419 -17.16 -18.39 -18.09
N ALA A 420 -18.35 -18.99 -18.24
CA ALA A 420 -18.80 -20.09 -17.38
C ALA A 420 -19.62 -21.10 -18.17
N ILE A 421 -19.50 -22.35 -17.78
CA ILE A 421 -20.34 -23.45 -18.22
C ILE A 421 -20.84 -24.18 -16.99
N THR A 422 -22.14 -24.37 -16.87
CA THR A 422 -22.76 -25.06 -15.76
C THR A 422 -23.73 -26.13 -16.25
N ASN A 423 -23.72 -27.25 -15.58
CA ASN A 423 -24.72 -28.30 -15.77
C ASN A 423 -25.48 -28.46 -14.43
N ARG A 424 -26.79 -28.43 -14.51
CA ARG A 424 -27.70 -28.61 -13.37
C ARG A 424 -28.61 -29.79 -13.63
N LEU A 425 -28.57 -30.77 -12.74
CA LEU A 425 -29.44 -31.94 -12.74
C LEU A 425 -30.47 -31.81 -11.61
N GLN A 426 -31.73 -31.73 -11.94
CA GLN A 426 -32.82 -31.73 -10.98
C GLN A 426 -33.06 -33.15 -10.46
N VAL A 427 -32.83 -33.37 -9.17
CA VAL A 427 -32.99 -34.68 -8.50
C VAL A 427 -34.44 -34.88 -8.08
N THR A 428 -35.02 -33.87 -7.45
CA THR A 428 -36.43 -33.80 -7.07
C THR A 428 -37.03 -32.47 -7.53
N SER A 429 -38.33 -32.25 -7.29
CA SER A 429 -38.95 -30.92 -7.54
C SER A 429 -38.22 -29.79 -6.79
N ASN A 430 -37.62 -30.10 -5.66
CA ASN A 430 -37.06 -29.13 -4.72
C ASN A 430 -35.54 -29.26 -4.56
N SER A 431 -34.90 -30.20 -5.26
CA SER A 431 -33.45 -30.46 -5.09
C SER A 431 -32.75 -30.59 -6.43
N HIS A 432 -31.55 -30.05 -6.51
CA HIS A 432 -30.72 -30.19 -7.70
C HIS A 432 -29.25 -30.35 -7.33
N PHE A 433 -28.53 -31.02 -8.21
CA PHE A 433 -27.10 -31.15 -8.22
C PHE A 433 -26.52 -30.30 -9.35
N SER A 434 -25.40 -29.60 -9.12
CA SER A 434 -24.77 -28.73 -10.11
C SER A 434 -23.28 -29.00 -10.22
N ILE A 435 -22.76 -28.96 -11.46
CA ILE A 435 -21.33 -28.95 -11.74
C ILE A 435 -21.06 -27.73 -12.62
N GLY A 436 -20.03 -26.96 -12.27
CA GLY A 436 -19.63 -25.77 -12.99
C GLY A 436 -18.14 -25.75 -13.30
N LEU A 437 -17.82 -25.16 -14.45
CA LEU A 437 -16.46 -24.78 -14.84
C LEU A 437 -16.51 -23.34 -15.30
N SER A 438 -15.67 -22.49 -14.73
CA SER A 438 -15.65 -21.08 -15.09
C SER A 438 -14.25 -20.50 -15.09
N ASN A 439 -14.09 -19.43 -15.86
CA ASN A 439 -12.96 -18.52 -15.78
C ASN A 439 -13.51 -17.14 -15.41
N PRO A 440 -13.32 -16.67 -14.18
CA PRO A 440 -13.84 -15.37 -13.74
C PRO A 440 -13.38 -14.23 -14.65
N VAL A 441 -14.16 -13.17 -14.73
CA VAL A 441 -13.78 -11.97 -15.48
C VAL A 441 -12.45 -11.43 -14.98
N GLN A 442 -11.48 -11.36 -15.87
CA GLN A 442 -10.13 -10.90 -15.56
C GLN A 442 -9.53 -10.10 -16.71
N PRO A 443 -8.52 -9.26 -16.43
CA PRO A 443 -7.77 -8.59 -17.47
C PRO A 443 -7.05 -9.58 -18.38
N ILE A 444 -7.24 -9.43 -19.69
CA ILE A 444 -6.53 -10.22 -20.71
C ILE A 444 -5.44 -9.41 -21.41
N ALA A 445 -5.58 -8.10 -21.45
CA ALA A 445 -4.58 -7.17 -21.96
C ALA A 445 -4.89 -5.75 -21.50
N GLY A 446 -3.89 -4.89 -21.49
CA GLY A 446 -4.09 -3.48 -21.18
C GLY A 446 -2.83 -2.75 -20.76
N HIS A 447 -3.04 -1.52 -20.31
CA HIS A 447 -1.99 -0.64 -19.82
C HIS A 447 -2.48 0.16 -18.61
N VAL A 448 -1.58 0.42 -17.67
CA VAL A 448 -1.78 1.37 -16.57
C VAL A 448 -0.64 2.37 -16.58
N LYS A 449 -0.96 3.65 -16.46
CA LYS A 449 0.00 4.75 -16.42
C LYS A 449 0.10 5.32 -15.01
N PHE A 450 1.32 5.40 -14.50
CA PHE A 450 1.64 5.94 -13.19
C PHE A 450 2.50 7.20 -13.29
N THR A 451 2.41 8.06 -12.28
CA THR A 451 3.39 9.13 -12.00
C THR A 451 4.14 8.84 -10.72
N GLY A 452 5.34 9.42 -10.56
CA GLY A 452 6.15 9.27 -9.35
C GLY A 452 6.92 7.96 -9.24
N VAL A 453 7.06 7.22 -10.36
CA VAL A 453 7.90 6.02 -10.45
C VAL A 453 9.37 6.44 -10.58
N THR A 454 10.25 5.68 -9.94
CA THR A 454 11.69 5.91 -9.83
C THR A 454 12.35 6.42 -11.11
N SER A 455 13.19 7.43 -11.00
CA SER A 455 14.10 8.10 -11.94
C SER A 455 13.58 9.34 -12.68
N ALA A 456 12.27 9.52 -12.84
CA ALA A 456 11.72 10.76 -13.41
C ALA A 456 10.36 11.05 -12.77
N ALA A 457 10.36 11.71 -11.62
CA ALA A 457 9.16 11.96 -10.80
C ALA A 457 8.03 12.72 -11.53
N SER A 458 8.30 13.30 -12.70
CA SER A 458 7.33 14.01 -13.56
C SER A 458 6.89 13.21 -14.79
N GLU A 459 7.54 12.10 -15.12
CA GLU A 459 7.21 11.33 -16.31
C GLU A 459 6.16 10.24 -16.05
N LEU A 460 5.27 10.06 -17.03
CA LEU A 460 4.28 9.00 -17.03
C LEU A 460 4.92 7.67 -17.43
N THR A 461 5.04 6.76 -16.48
CA THR A 461 5.50 5.40 -16.76
C THR A 461 4.33 4.49 -17.10
N THR A 462 4.42 3.79 -18.22
CA THR A 462 3.37 2.90 -18.72
C THR A 462 3.74 1.45 -18.44
N PHE A 463 2.86 0.73 -17.78
CA PHE A 463 2.99 -0.69 -17.50
C PHE A 463 1.95 -1.48 -18.29
N LYS A 464 2.37 -2.62 -18.86
CA LYS A 464 1.46 -3.54 -19.54
C LYS A 464 0.81 -4.47 -18.51
N ILE A 465 -0.50 -4.64 -18.63
CA ILE A 465 -1.25 -5.69 -17.94
C ILE A 465 -1.43 -6.82 -18.95
N GLY A 466 -0.97 -8.02 -18.60
CA GLY A 466 -1.19 -9.24 -19.39
C GLY A 466 -2.19 -10.17 -18.71
N SER A 467 -2.61 -11.20 -19.42
CA SER A 467 -3.36 -12.30 -18.83
C SER A 467 -2.47 -13.07 -17.84
N HIS A 468 -2.84 -13.10 -16.59
CA HIS A 468 -2.18 -13.95 -15.59
C HIS A 468 -2.90 -15.30 -15.54
N GLY A 469 -2.63 -16.17 -16.51
CA GLY A 469 -3.10 -17.54 -16.57
C GLY A 469 -4.62 -17.73 -16.41
N ALA A 470 -5.21 -18.63 -17.16
CA ALA A 470 -6.60 -19.00 -16.96
C ALA A 470 -6.81 -19.53 -15.55
N ARG A 471 -7.73 -18.96 -14.79
CA ARG A 471 -8.17 -19.47 -13.49
C ARG A 471 -9.37 -20.36 -13.73
N ALA A 472 -9.14 -21.63 -14.00
CA ALA A 472 -10.24 -22.57 -13.99
C ALA A 472 -10.78 -22.71 -12.56
N VAL A 473 -12.04 -22.37 -12.37
CA VAL A 473 -12.76 -22.63 -11.14
C VAL A 473 -13.70 -23.80 -11.42
N GLN A 474 -13.49 -24.89 -10.70
CA GLN A 474 -14.39 -26.05 -10.70
C GLN A 474 -15.31 -25.93 -9.49
N GLU A 475 -16.58 -26.20 -9.69
CA GLU A 475 -17.59 -26.11 -8.64
C GLU A 475 -18.53 -27.31 -8.74
N ILE A 476 -18.75 -27.96 -7.59
CA ILE A 476 -19.71 -29.05 -7.44
C ILE A 476 -20.58 -28.71 -6.27
N GLY A 477 -21.90 -28.77 -6.45
CA GLY A 477 -22.83 -28.41 -5.40
C GLY A 477 -24.12 -29.21 -5.43
N PHE A 478 -24.71 -29.37 -4.26
CA PHE A 478 -26.06 -29.89 -4.07
C PHE A 478 -26.86 -28.86 -3.28
N ARG A 479 -28.10 -28.64 -3.70
CA ARG A 479 -29.03 -27.73 -3.06
C ARG A 479 -30.41 -28.36 -2.95
N SER A 480 -31.02 -28.22 -1.80
CA SER A 480 -32.36 -28.74 -1.52
C SER A 480 -33.18 -27.73 -0.74
N GLN A 481 -34.38 -27.42 -1.22
CA GLN A 481 -35.35 -26.64 -0.49
C GLN A 481 -36.13 -27.61 0.40
N LEU A 482 -35.96 -27.49 1.72
CA LEU A 482 -36.56 -28.39 2.70
C LEU A 482 -38.00 -27.97 3.06
N SER A 483 -38.27 -26.64 3.01
CA SER A 483 -39.59 -26.07 3.20
C SER A 483 -39.69 -24.71 2.49
N ASN A 484 -40.85 -24.05 2.51
CA ASN A 484 -40.98 -22.70 1.95
C ASN A 484 -40.04 -21.67 2.59
N SER A 485 -39.59 -21.93 3.81
CA SER A 485 -38.71 -21.04 4.59
C SER A 485 -37.31 -21.60 4.85
N SER A 486 -37.01 -22.84 4.40
CA SER A 486 -35.74 -23.50 4.74
C SER A 486 -35.01 -24.03 3.50
N LEU A 487 -33.73 -23.73 3.41
CA LEU A 487 -32.88 -24.10 2.31
C LEU A 487 -31.58 -24.71 2.83
N PHE A 488 -31.23 -25.90 2.34
CA PHE A 488 -29.96 -26.57 2.60
C PHE A 488 -29.07 -26.57 1.37
N TRP A 489 -27.76 -26.37 1.56
CA TRP A 489 -26.78 -26.54 0.49
C TRP A 489 -25.46 -27.11 1.00
N ILE A 490 -24.79 -27.82 0.14
CA ILE A 490 -23.41 -28.27 0.30
C ILE A 490 -22.70 -28.08 -1.01
N GLY A 491 -21.48 -27.54 -0.97
CA GLY A 491 -20.71 -27.33 -2.17
C GLY A 491 -19.21 -27.40 -1.95
N HIS A 492 -18.50 -27.77 -3.00
CA HIS A 492 -17.05 -27.79 -3.04
C HIS A 492 -16.55 -27.03 -4.26
N LYS A 493 -15.62 -26.12 -4.03
CA LYS A 493 -15.04 -25.25 -5.04
C LYS A 493 -13.53 -25.42 -5.05
N ILE A 494 -12.98 -25.64 -6.22
CA ILE A 494 -11.54 -25.71 -6.46
C ILE A 494 -11.16 -24.57 -7.41
N SER A 495 -10.25 -23.74 -6.98
CA SER A 495 -9.68 -22.66 -7.81
C SER A 495 -8.19 -22.92 -7.97
N ALA A 496 -7.74 -23.19 -9.19
CA ALA A 496 -6.32 -23.25 -9.51
C ALA A 496 -5.78 -21.84 -9.81
N ASN A 497 -4.78 -21.41 -9.05
CA ASN A 497 -4.11 -20.12 -9.27
C ASN A 497 -2.63 -20.38 -9.53
N SER A 498 -2.10 -19.81 -10.62
CA SER A 498 -0.68 -19.94 -10.99
C SER A 498 0.31 -19.29 -10.01
N ILE A 499 -0.18 -18.40 -9.13
CA ILE A 499 0.68 -17.65 -8.20
C ILE A 499 0.56 -18.16 -6.76
N SER A 500 -0.64 -18.51 -6.29
CA SER A 500 -0.90 -18.91 -4.90
C SER A 500 -1.18 -20.41 -4.72
N GLY A 501 -1.11 -21.19 -5.79
CA GLY A 501 -1.43 -22.61 -5.76
C GLY A 501 -2.93 -22.90 -5.82
N GLU A 502 -3.29 -24.12 -5.53
CA GLU A 502 -4.67 -24.60 -5.54
C GLU A 502 -5.38 -24.17 -4.24
N GLN A 503 -6.51 -23.48 -4.37
CA GLN A 503 -7.37 -23.14 -3.24
C GLN A 503 -8.62 -24.01 -3.28
N LYS A 504 -8.93 -24.67 -2.17
CA LYS A 504 -10.12 -25.51 -1.98
C LYS A 504 -11.03 -24.87 -0.93
N LEU A 505 -12.29 -24.73 -1.27
CA LEU A 505 -13.31 -24.25 -0.35
C LEU A 505 -14.45 -25.28 -0.31
N THR A 506 -14.77 -25.74 0.88
CA THR A 506 -15.99 -26.55 1.12
C THR A 506 -16.93 -25.73 1.96
N GLU A 507 -18.16 -25.60 1.52
CA GLU A 507 -19.20 -24.85 2.22
C GLU A 507 -20.41 -25.75 2.45
N VAL A 508 -20.92 -25.72 3.67
CA VAL A 508 -22.19 -26.35 4.04
C VAL A 508 -23.04 -25.30 4.74
N GLY A 509 -24.27 -25.14 4.34
CA GLY A 509 -25.13 -24.15 4.94
C GLY A 509 -26.59 -24.57 5.03
N LEU A 510 -27.26 -23.99 6.01
CA LEU A 510 -28.70 -24.06 6.22
C LEU A 510 -29.22 -22.62 6.42
N GLN A 511 -30.14 -22.21 5.59
CA GLN A 511 -30.82 -20.91 5.73
C GLN A 511 -32.24 -21.18 6.16
N ILE A 512 -32.67 -20.52 7.23
CA ILE A 512 -34.07 -20.53 7.72
C ILE A 512 -34.53 -19.08 7.69
N ASN A 513 -35.60 -18.78 6.95
CA ASN A 513 -36.27 -17.49 7.00
C ASN A 513 -37.41 -17.61 8.02
N LEU A 514 -37.30 -16.89 9.12
CA LEU A 514 -38.29 -16.81 10.17
C LEU A 514 -39.43 -15.86 9.78
#